data_969f11d4f059bad66ab73d8a5bcb9008
#
_entry.id   969f11d4f059bad66ab73d8a5bcb9008
#
_cell.length_a   1.000
_cell.length_b   1.000
_cell.length_c   1.000
_cell.angle_alpha   90.00
_cell.angle_beta   90.00
_cell.angle_gamma   90.00
#
_symmetry.space_group_name_H-M   'P 1'
#
loop_
_entity.id
_entity.type
_entity.pdbx_description
1 polymer ?
#
loop_
_entity_poly.entity_id
_entity_poly.type
_entity_poly.pdbx_seq_one_letter_code
_entity_poly.pdbx_strand_id
1 'polypeptide(L)'
;MTTEKIADQIKFAYWVPNVSGGLVTSDIEQRTGWDFEYNKKLAQTAENNGFDYALSQVRYTASYGAEFQHESTSFSLALLGATERLKVIAAIHPGLWHPAVLAKFGATADHLSGGRFAINVVSGWFAGEFQALGEPWLEHDERYRRSAEFLEVIRKIWTEDKVNFAGDFYRIRDFTLKPKPLNTPERPNPELFQGGNSTAARRNGGRHADWYFSNGKDFDGVTEQINDVREVARQHDREVKFGLNGFIIARDTEKEAQDTLREIIAKANKPAVEGFRDAVQQAGSSTKDGKGMWADSSFEDLVQYNDGFRTKLIGTPEQIAERIVAYRDRGVDLILGGFLHFQEEIEYFGKRVLPLVRELEAQRQPVAVAG
;
A
#
# COMPACT_ATOMS: atom_id res chain seq x y z
N MET A 1 34.96 -1.22 13.99
CA MET A 1 34.62 -0.34 12.85
C MET A 1 33.14 -0.51 12.61
N THR A 2 32.34 0.39 13.14
CA THR A 2 30.90 0.46 12.88
C THR A 2 30.73 0.95 11.44
N THR A 3 30.31 0.07 10.55
CA THR A 3 29.86 0.45 9.21
C THR A 3 28.63 1.35 9.38
N GLU A 4 28.81 2.65 9.19
CA GLU A 4 27.69 3.58 9.07
C GLU A 4 26.79 3.06 7.94
N LYS A 5 25.58 2.61 8.31
CA LYS A 5 24.54 2.26 7.33
C LYS A 5 24.11 3.57 6.67
N ILE A 6 24.53 3.79 5.43
CA ILE A 6 23.96 4.88 4.63
C ILE A 6 22.46 4.67 4.64
N ALA A 7 21.70 5.65 5.08
CA ALA A 7 20.25 5.55 5.10
C ALA A 7 19.76 5.25 3.68
N ASP A 8 18.98 4.19 3.51
CA ASP A 8 18.45 3.81 2.20
C ASP A 8 17.66 4.98 1.60
N GLN A 9 17.77 5.18 0.30
CA GLN A 9 16.97 6.16 -0.43
C GLN A 9 15.48 5.82 -0.28
N ILE A 10 14.64 6.86 -0.10
CA ILE A 10 13.19 6.68 -0.07
C ILE A 10 12.70 6.05 -1.38
N LYS A 11 11.84 5.05 -1.27
CA LYS A 11 11.22 4.34 -2.39
C LYS A 11 9.95 5.03 -2.87
N PHE A 12 9.60 4.79 -4.12
CA PHE A 12 8.36 5.29 -4.70
C PHE A 12 7.52 4.15 -5.24
N ALA A 13 6.24 4.18 -4.88
CA ALA A 13 5.22 3.32 -5.42
C ALA A 13 4.08 4.14 -5.99
N TYR A 14 3.28 3.55 -6.88
CA TYR A 14 2.03 4.16 -7.33
C TYR A 14 0.87 3.17 -7.19
N TRP A 15 -0.33 3.71 -6.98
CA TRP A 15 -1.56 2.93 -7.04
C TRP A 15 -1.87 2.55 -8.47
N VAL A 16 -1.95 1.25 -8.75
CA VAL A 16 -2.38 0.76 -10.06
C VAL A 16 -3.87 1.05 -10.22
N PRO A 17 -4.28 1.81 -11.25
CA PRO A 17 -5.69 2.00 -11.54
C PRO A 17 -6.30 0.79 -12.26
N ASN A 18 -6.32 -0.37 -11.57
CA ASN A 18 -7.02 -1.57 -12.02
C ASN A 18 -8.54 -1.51 -11.73
N VAL A 19 -9.03 -0.31 -11.51
CA VAL A 19 -10.41 0.05 -11.18
C VAL A 19 -10.83 1.27 -12.01
N SER A 20 -12.07 1.31 -12.48
CA SER A 20 -12.61 2.48 -13.18
C SER A 20 -12.85 3.66 -12.22
N GLY A 21 -12.91 4.88 -12.76
CA GLY A 21 -13.20 6.09 -11.99
C GLY A 21 -12.01 6.78 -11.34
N GLY A 22 -10.78 6.29 -11.55
CA GLY A 22 -9.57 6.90 -11.00
C GLY A 22 -9.41 6.73 -9.49
N LEU A 23 -8.67 7.63 -8.82
CA LEU A 23 -8.39 7.55 -7.38
C LEU A 23 -9.03 8.67 -6.54
N VAL A 24 -9.81 9.54 -7.14
CA VAL A 24 -10.62 10.52 -6.40
C VAL A 24 -12.09 10.32 -6.73
N THR A 25 -12.93 10.38 -5.73
CA THR A 25 -14.39 10.28 -5.85
C THR A 25 -14.94 11.65 -6.24
N SER A 26 -14.67 12.05 -7.48
CA SER A 26 -14.98 13.38 -8.01
C SER A 26 -15.37 13.28 -9.48
N ASP A 27 -16.28 14.16 -9.91
CA ASP A 27 -16.68 14.31 -11.31
C ASP A 27 -15.69 15.16 -12.13
N ILE A 28 -14.53 15.47 -11.57
CA ILE A 28 -13.41 16.07 -12.30
C ILE A 28 -12.92 15.10 -13.37
N GLU A 29 -12.47 15.64 -14.51
CA GLU A 29 -11.84 14.80 -15.52
C GLU A 29 -10.62 14.07 -14.91
N GLN A 30 -10.60 12.75 -15.01
CA GLN A 30 -9.49 11.90 -14.65
C GLN A 30 -9.07 11.11 -15.90
N ARG A 31 -7.99 11.50 -16.56
CA ARG A 31 -7.47 10.79 -17.75
C ARG A 31 -6.76 9.51 -17.32
N THR A 32 -7.51 8.60 -16.74
CA THR A 32 -7.02 7.38 -16.13
C THR A 32 -7.83 6.19 -16.64
N GLY A 33 -7.18 5.29 -17.40
CA GLY A 33 -7.77 4.06 -17.89
C GLY A 33 -7.61 2.92 -16.87
N TRP A 34 -8.60 2.03 -16.81
CA TRP A 34 -8.57 0.85 -15.94
C TRP A 34 -8.20 -0.43 -16.71
N ASP A 35 -8.16 -0.38 -18.04
CA ASP A 35 -7.83 -1.50 -18.91
C ASP A 35 -6.33 -1.88 -18.84
N PHE A 36 -6.02 -3.07 -19.35
CA PHE A 36 -4.66 -3.60 -19.28
C PHE A 36 -3.66 -2.82 -20.14
N GLU A 37 -4.03 -2.37 -21.33
CA GLU A 37 -3.09 -1.67 -22.23
C GLU A 37 -2.70 -0.31 -21.65
N TYR A 38 -3.63 0.43 -21.05
CA TYR A 38 -3.34 1.64 -20.31
C TYR A 38 -2.36 1.37 -19.15
N ASN A 39 -2.67 0.38 -18.30
CA ASN A 39 -1.89 0.05 -17.11
C ASN A 39 -0.52 -0.53 -17.43
N LYS A 40 -0.39 -1.29 -18.51
CA LYS A 40 0.90 -1.77 -19.05
C LYS A 40 1.81 -0.60 -19.43
N LYS A 41 1.28 0.36 -20.20
CA LYS A 41 2.02 1.58 -20.56
C LYS A 41 2.38 2.39 -19.31
N LEU A 42 1.45 2.53 -18.37
CA LEU A 42 1.68 3.24 -17.12
C LEU A 42 2.79 2.60 -16.29
N ALA A 43 2.79 1.27 -16.15
CA ALA A 43 3.82 0.53 -15.42
C ALA A 43 5.22 0.72 -16.04
N GLN A 44 5.31 0.68 -17.36
CA GLN A 44 6.55 0.96 -18.09
C GLN A 44 6.99 2.42 -17.91
N THR A 45 6.06 3.36 -17.96
CA THR A 45 6.35 4.77 -17.68
C THR A 45 6.86 4.96 -16.26
N ALA A 46 6.20 4.37 -15.26
CA ALA A 46 6.61 4.45 -13.86
C ALA A 46 8.01 3.86 -13.65
N GLU A 47 8.27 2.68 -14.20
CA GLU A 47 9.58 2.02 -14.15
C GLU A 47 10.69 2.90 -14.74
N ASN A 48 10.42 3.56 -15.88
CA ASN A 48 11.38 4.42 -16.56
C ASN A 48 11.55 5.79 -15.89
N ASN A 49 10.64 6.16 -15.01
CA ASN A 49 10.68 7.40 -14.23
C ASN A 49 11.05 7.18 -12.75
N GLY A 50 11.65 6.03 -12.42
CA GLY A 50 12.28 5.79 -11.13
C GLY A 50 11.34 5.33 -10.02
N PHE A 51 10.16 4.81 -10.35
CA PHE A 51 9.30 4.14 -9.38
C PHE A 51 9.81 2.72 -9.11
N ASP A 52 9.82 2.33 -7.84
CA ASP A 52 10.28 1.02 -7.37
C ASP A 52 9.15 -0.02 -7.34
N TYR A 53 7.91 0.43 -7.06
CA TYR A 53 6.77 -0.45 -6.86
C TYR A 53 5.50 0.05 -7.55
N ALA A 54 4.62 -0.90 -7.87
CA ALA A 54 3.23 -0.68 -8.21
C ALA A 54 2.34 -1.49 -7.26
N LEU A 55 1.21 -0.96 -6.80
CA LEU A 55 0.28 -1.66 -5.93
C LEU A 55 -1.08 -1.79 -6.59
N SER A 56 -1.48 -3.03 -6.91
CA SER A 56 -2.82 -3.34 -7.44
C SER A 56 -3.83 -3.43 -6.30
N GLN A 57 -4.94 -2.71 -6.46
CA GLN A 57 -6.02 -2.66 -5.48
C GLN A 57 -6.79 -3.99 -5.43
N VAL A 58 -7.22 -4.40 -4.22
CA VAL A 58 -8.10 -5.55 -4.04
C VAL A 58 -9.55 -5.10 -3.89
N ARG A 59 -10.38 -5.57 -4.80
CA ARG A 59 -11.84 -5.54 -4.78
C ARG A 59 -12.36 -6.68 -5.65
N TYR A 60 -13.43 -7.29 -5.25
CA TYR A 60 -14.18 -8.26 -6.05
C TYR A 60 -15.47 -7.68 -6.63
N THR A 61 -15.94 -6.59 -6.03
CA THR A 61 -17.06 -5.80 -6.51
C THR A 61 -16.66 -4.34 -6.63
N ALA A 62 -16.93 -3.72 -7.78
CA ALA A 62 -16.76 -2.28 -7.94
C ALA A 62 -17.78 -1.52 -7.07
N SER A 63 -17.41 -0.34 -6.57
CA SER A 63 -18.27 0.45 -5.68
C SER A 63 -17.82 1.91 -5.61
N TYR A 64 -18.70 2.78 -5.09
CA TYR A 64 -18.39 4.18 -4.77
C TYR A 64 -17.79 4.96 -5.95
N GLY A 65 -18.50 5.00 -7.07
CA GLY A 65 -18.08 5.70 -8.29
C GLY A 65 -17.30 4.87 -9.28
N ALA A 66 -16.97 3.60 -8.95
CA ALA A 66 -16.37 2.65 -9.86
C ALA A 66 -17.42 1.66 -10.41
N GLU A 67 -17.29 1.29 -11.67
CA GLU A 67 -18.15 0.28 -12.34
C GLU A 67 -17.40 -1.01 -12.63
N PHE A 68 -16.10 -0.93 -12.93
CA PHE A 68 -15.24 -2.06 -13.31
C PHE A 68 -14.06 -2.18 -12.38
N GLN A 69 -13.70 -3.42 -12.04
CA GLN A 69 -12.56 -3.76 -11.20
C GLN A 69 -11.93 -5.06 -11.66
N HIS A 70 -10.62 -5.04 -11.91
CA HIS A 70 -9.86 -6.27 -12.17
C HIS A 70 -9.39 -6.92 -10.86
N GLU A 71 -9.31 -8.26 -10.87
CA GLU A 71 -8.73 -9.03 -9.77
C GLU A 71 -7.22 -8.73 -9.63
N SER A 72 -6.78 -8.46 -8.42
CA SER A 72 -5.46 -7.86 -8.15
C SER A 72 -4.28 -8.80 -8.44
N THR A 73 -4.38 -10.10 -8.14
CA THR A 73 -3.24 -11.02 -8.28
C THR A 73 -2.94 -11.34 -9.73
N SER A 74 -3.98 -11.60 -10.51
CA SER A 74 -3.87 -11.85 -11.96
C SER A 74 -3.38 -10.61 -12.70
N PHE A 75 -3.92 -9.44 -12.33
CA PHE A 75 -3.52 -8.17 -12.93
C PHE A 75 -2.06 -7.83 -12.61
N SER A 76 -1.65 -8.04 -11.35
CA SER A 76 -0.26 -7.86 -10.92
C SER A 76 0.70 -8.78 -11.68
N LEU A 77 0.32 -10.04 -11.90
CA LEU A 77 1.15 -10.97 -12.69
C LEU A 77 1.31 -10.49 -14.13
N ALA A 78 0.26 -9.95 -14.74
CA ALA A 78 0.32 -9.40 -16.10
C ALA A 78 1.26 -8.17 -16.16
N LEU A 79 1.22 -7.28 -15.16
CA LEU A 79 2.11 -6.13 -15.08
C LEU A 79 3.58 -6.54 -14.85
N LEU A 80 3.84 -7.57 -14.03
CA LEU A 80 5.17 -8.14 -13.86
C LEU A 80 5.74 -8.67 -15.18
N GLY A 81 4.90 -9.29 -16.01
CA GLY A 81 5.29 -9.75 -17.35
C GLY A 81 5.52 -8.62 -18.35
N ALA A 82 5.03 -7.41 -18.09
CA ALA A 82 5.16 -6.24 -18.95
C ALA A 82 6.30 -5.29 -18.56
N THR A 83 6.99 -5.55 -17.45
CA THR A 83 8.05 -4.72 -16.86
C THR A 83 9.29 -5.56 -16.56
N GLU A 84 10.45 -4.90 -16.35
CA GLU A 84 11.73 -5.58 -16.13
C GLU A 84 12.28 -5.40 -14.71
N ARG A 85 12.02 -4.25 -14.07
CA ARG A 85 12.59 -3.86 -12.77
C ARG A 85 11.54 -3.56 -11.71
N LEU A 86 10.38 -3.08 -12.13
CA LEU A 86 9.29 -2.69 -11.25
C LEU A 86 8.81 -3.89 -10.43
N LYS A 87 8.76 -3.72 -9.11
CA LYS A 87 8.11 -4.68 -8.22
C LYS A 87 6.61 -4.43 -8.20
N VAL A 88 5.81 -5.49 -8.18
CA VAL A 88 4.34 -5.34 -8.12
C VAL A 88 3.79 -6.01 -6.87
N ILE A 89 3.04 -5.22 -6.12
CA ILE A 89 2.38 -5.63 -4.88
C ILE A 89 0.93 -5.97 -5.19
N ALA A 90 0.54 -7.22 -5.02
CA ALA A 90 -0.85 -7.64 -5.13
C ALA A 90 -1.56 -7.52 -3.78
N ALA A 91 -2.59 -6.71 -3.68
CA ALA A 91 -3.42 -6.67 -2.48
C ALA A 91 -4.38 -7.85 -2.45
N ILE A 92 -4.57 -8.47 -1.27
CA ILE A 92 -5.45 -9.63 -1.07
C ILE A 92 -6.22 -9.53 0.25
N HIS A 93 -7.33 -10.24 0.33
CA HIS A 93 -8.09 -10.42 1.57
C HIS A 93 -7.91 -11.84 2.12
N PRO A 94 -7.37 -12.01 3.36
CA PRO A 94 -7.48 -13.26 4.10
C PRO A 94 -8.96 -13.64 4.29
N GLY A 95 -9.29 -14.90 4.07
CA GLY A 95 -10.68 -15.37 4.07
C GLY A 95 -11.24 -15.57 2.65
N LEU A 96 -10.83 -14.74 1.69
CA LEU A 96 -11.12 -14.96 0.27
C LEU A 96 -10.00 -15.74 -0.43
N TRP A 97 -8.84 -15.86 0.22
CA TRP A 97 -7.72 -16.68 -0.21
C TRP A 97 -7.33 -17.69 0.87
N HIS A 98 -7.08 -18.93 0.47
CA HIS A 98 -6.39 -19.87 1.35
C HIS A 98 -4.87 -19.64 1.30
N PRO A 99 -4.15 -19.52 2.44
CA PRO A 99 -2.74 -19.13 2.46
C PRO A 99 -1.83 -20.08 1.67
N ALA A 100 -2.11 -21.40 1.67
CA ALA A 100 -1.31 -22.35 0.88
C ALA A 100 -1.52 -22.19 -0.63
N VAL A 101 -2.72 -21.82 -1.07
CA VAL A 101 -3.00 -21.56 -2.49
C VAL A 101 -2.28 -20.28 -2.93
N LEU A 102 -2.37 -19.23 -2.13
CA LEU A 102 -1.65 -17.98 -2.41
C LEU A 102 -0.13 -18.15 -2.31
N ALA A 103 0.37 -18.97 -1.38
CA ALA A 103 1.80 -19.29 -1.30
C ALA A 103 2.30 -19.96 -2.59
N LYS A 104 1.51 -20.86 -3.17
CA LYS A 104 1.83 -21.51 -4.45
C LYS A 104 1.79 -20.53 -5.61
N PHE A 105 0.77 -19.68 -5.68
CA PHE A 105 0.69 -18.60 -6.66
C PHE A 105 1.89 -17.66 -6.55
N GLY A 106 2.19 -17.18 -5.33
CA GLY A 106 3.28 -16.25 -5.06
C GLY A 106 4.65 -16.82 -5.44
N ALA A 107 4.91 -18.11 -5.17
CA ALA A 107 6.15 -18.75 -5.61
C ALA A 107 6.26 -18.79 -7.15
N THR A 108 5.15 -19.06 -7.84
CA THR A 108 5.12 -19.04 -9.31
C THR A 108 5.34 -17.65 -9.86
N ALA A 109 4.61 -16.64 -9.35
CA ALA A 109 4.75 -15.25 -9.75
C ALA A 109 6.17 -14.72 -9.51
N ASP A 110 6.78 -15.16 -8.41
CA ASP A 110 8.14 -14.80 -8.03
C ASP A 110 9.19 -15.35 -9.03
N HIS A 111 9.06 -16.60 -9.43
CA HIS A 111 9.92 -17.19 -10.47
C HIS A 111 9.71 -16.51 -11.83
N LEU A 112 8.46 -16.27 -12.23
CA LEU A 112 8.16 -15.64 -13.52
C LEU A 112 8.66 -14.20 -13.61
N SER A 113 8.73 -13.51 -12.48
CA SER A 113 9.16 -12.11 -12.41
C SER A 113 10.62 -11.91 -11.99
N GLY A 114 11.38 -12.99 -11.66
CA GLY A 114 12.73 -12.86 -11.16
C GLY A 114 12.80 -12.19 -9.77
N GLY A 115 11.84 -12.46 -8.88
CA GLY A 115 11.84 -11.98 -7.50
C GLY A 115 11.17 -10.62 -7.29
N ARG A 116 10.29 -10.17 -8.19
CA ARG A 116 9.66 -8.85 -8.14
C ARG A 116 8.22 -8.87 -7.60
N PHE A 117 7.69 -10.02 -7.24
CA PHE A 117 6.34 -10.16 -6.69
C PHE A 117 6.32 -9.87 -5.19
N ALA A 118 5.29 -9.15 -4.74
CA ALA A 118 5.02 -8.87 -3.33
C ALA A 118 3.51 -8.95 -3.04
N ILE A 119 3.14 -9.06 -1.76
CA ILE A 119 1.74 -9.19 -1.33
C ILE A 119 1.42 -8.13 -0.28
N ASN A 120 0.28 -7.47 -0.43
CA ASN A 120 -0.31 -6.62 0.61
C ASN A 120 -1.55 -7.30 1.21
N VAL A 121 -1.46 -7.67 2.49
CA VAL A 121 -2.55 -8.32 3.21
C VAL A 121 -3.49 -7.27 3.79
N VAL A 122 -4.72 -7.23 3.27
CA VAL A 122 -5.77 -6.30 3.68
C VAL A 122 -6.80 -7.08 4.51
N SER A 123 -6.88 -6.79 5.83
CA SER A 123 -7.74 -7.54 6.77
C SER A 123 -9.24 -7.43 6.49
N GLY A 124 -9.65 -6.48 5.66
CA GLY A 124 -11.02 -6.23 5.22
C GLY A 124 -11.64 -4.99 5.88
N TRP A 125 -12.38 -4.22 5.10
CA TRP A 125 -13.08 -3.02 5.55
C TRP A 125 -14.49 -2.88 4.95
N PHE A 126 -14.82 -3.63 3.89
CA PHE A 126 -16.10 -3.59 3.21
C PHE A 126 -16.91 -4.88 3.44
N ALA A 127 -17.79 -4.85 4.44
CA ALA A 127 -18.61 -6.00 4.83
C ALA A 127 -19.46 -6.55 3.68
N GLY A 128 -20.03 -5.66 2.87
CA GLY A 128 -20.89 -6.03 1.74
C GLY A 128 -20.22 -6.94 0.71
N GLU A 129 -18.92 -6.78 0.47
CA GLU A 129 -18.17 -7.62 -0.45
C GLU A 129 -18.01 -9.04 0.06
N PHE A 130 -17.64 -9.22 1.34
CA PHE A 130 -17.52 -10.54 1.96
C PHE A 130 -18.86 -11.27 1.97
N GLN A 131 -19.93 -10.58 2.35
CA GLN A 131 -21.29 -11.14 2.36
C GLN A 131 -21.76 -11.56 0.96
N ALA A 132 -21.46 -10.73 -0.05
CA ALA A 132 -21.82 -11.04 -1.45
C ALA A 132 -21.10 -12.30 -1.97
N LEU A 133 -19.91 -12.60 -1.46
CA LEU A 133 -19.12 -13.77 -1.79
C LEU A 133 -19.41 -14.99 -0.90
N GLY A 134 -20.37 -14.86 0.03
CA GLY A 134 -20.75 -15.94 0.95
C GLY A 134 -19.78 -16.15 2.12
N GLU A 135 -18.85 -15.21 2.34
CA GLU A 135 -17.90 -15.27 3.44
C GLU A 135 -18.43 -14.56 4.69
N PRO A 136 -18.22 -15.10 5.90
CA PRO A 136 -18.64 -14.44 7.11
C PRO A 136 -17.86 -13.14 7.33
N TRP A 137 -18.59 -12.08 7.69
CA TRP A 137 -17.97 -10.85 8.16
C TRP A 137 -17.56 -11.00 9.63
N LEU A 138 -16.28 -11.19 9.88
CA LEU A 138 -15.75 -11.30 11.23
C LEU A 138 -15.71 -9.94 11.93
N GLU A 139 -15.74 -9.96 13.23
CA GLU A 139 -15.49 -8.82 14.09
C GLU A 139 -14.09 -8.24 13.82
N HIS A 140 -13.88 -6.96 14.10
CA HIS A 140 -12.67 -6.24 13.72
C HIS A 140 -11.37 -6.95 14.17
N ASP A 141 -11.24 -7.28 15.45
CA ASP A 141 -10.01 -7.87 15.98
C ASP A 141 -9.82 -9.30 15.46
N GLU A 142 -10.91 -10.04 15.23
CA GLU A 142 -10.87 -11.38 14.64
C GLU A 142 -10.35 -11.35 13.18
N ARG A 143 -10.66 -10.29 12.40
CA ARG A 143 -10.08 -10.13 11.08
C ARG A 143 -8.55 -10.00 11.14
N TYR A 144 -8.02 -9.27 12.14
CA TYR A 144 -6.56 -9.16 12.33
C TYR A 144 -5.95 -10.44 12.89
N ARG A 145 -6.65 -11.20 13.73
CA ARG A 145 -6.22 -12.54 14.16
C ARG A 145 -6.10 -13.48 12.95
N ARG A 146 -7.09 -13.48 12.07
CA ARG A 146 -7.04 -14.25 10.81
C ARG A 146 -5.88 -13.80 9.93
N SER A 147 -5.63 -12.51 9.81
CA SER A 147 -4.50 -11.99 9.05
C SER A 147 -3.15 -12.38 9.66
N ALA A 148 -3.05 -12.44 10.99
CA ALA A 148 -1.84 -12.90 11.68
C ALA A 148 -1.51 -14.36 11.33
N GLU A 149 -2.49 -15.26 11.47
CA GLU A 149 -2.31 -16.65 11.07
C GLU A 149 -1.99 -16.80 9.58
N PHE A 150 -2.64 -16.01 8.74
CA PHE A 150 -2.40 -16.00 7.29
C PHE A 150 -0.95 -15.65 6.96
N LEU A 151 -0.42 -14.57 7.55
CA LEU A 151 0.97 -14.12 7.35
C LEU A 151 1.98 -15.12 7.90
N GLU A 152 1.70 -15.73 9.05
CA GLU A 152 2.54 -16.77 9.62
C GLU A 152 2.58 -18.02 8.75
N VAL A 153 1.41 -18.51 8.33
CA VAL A 153 1.31 -19.72 7.50
C VAL A 153 1.98 -19.54 6.15
N ILE A 154 1.74 -18.42 5.47
CA ILE A 154 2.34 -18.18 4.14
C ILE A 154 3.87 -18.11 4.23
N ARG A 155 4.42 -17.45 5.27
CA ARG A 155 5.86 -17.37 5.51
C ARG A 155 6.45 -18.75 5.79
N LYS A 156 5.83 -19.55 6.66
CA LYS A 156 6.24 -20.94 6.93
C LYS A 156 6.27 -21.78 5.65
N ILE A 157 5.22 -21.70 4.83
CA ILE A 157 5.13 -22.45 3.57
C ILE A 157 6.27 -22.06 2.63
N TRP A 158 6.67 -20.80 2.58
CA TRP A 158 7.77 -20.34 1.73
C TRP A 158 9.15 -20.75 2.24
N THR A 159 9.34 -20.84 3.57
CA THR A 159 10.68 -21.02 4.17
C THR A 159 10.95 -22.42 4.71
N GLU A 160 9.93 -23.15 5.17
CA GLU A 160 10.09 -24.47 5.78
C GLU A 160 9.83 -25.60 4.77
N ASP A 161 10.53 -26.71 4.89
CA ASP A 161 10.40 -27.83 3.96
C ASP A 161 9.07 -28.58 4.09
N LYS A 162 8.62 -28.81 5.31
CA LYS A 162 7.36 -29.52 5.62
C LYS A 162 6.60 -28.75 6.68
N VAL A 163 5.43 -28.24 6.30
CA VAL A 163 4.63 -27.40 7.16
C VAL A 163 3.45 -28.17 7.76
N ASN A 164 3.38 -28.11 9.09
CA ASN A 164 2.21 -28.46 9.86
C ASN A 164 1.79 -27.24 10.68
N PHE A 165 0.53 -26.83 10.56
CA PHE A 165 -0.02 -25.70 11.29
C PHE A 165 -1.46 -26.00 11.71
N ALA A 166 -1.81 -25.70 12.95
CA ALA A 166 -3.16 -25.85 13.48
C ALA A 166 -3.52 -24.58 14.26
N GLY A 167 -4.15 -23.65 13.57
CA GLY A 167 -4.66 -22.40 14.14
C GLY A 167 -6.18 -22.41 14.27
N ASP A 168 -6.72 -21.26 14.62
CA ASP A 168 -8.16 -21.05 14.72
C ASP A 168 -8.82 -20.92 13.34
N PHE A 169 -8.10 -20.33 12.36
CA PHE A 169 -8.62 -20.06 11.03
C PHE A 169 -8.06 -20.99 9.95
N TYR A 170 -6.81 -21.44 10.10
CA TYR A 170 -6.15 -22.25 9.06
C TYR A 170 -5.56 -23.53 9.65
N ARG A 171 -5.63 -24.60 8.86
CA ARG A 171 -5.03 -25.89 9.21
C ARG A 171 -4.25 -26.43 8.03
N ILE A 172 -2.94 -26.64 8.20
CA ILE A 172 -2.04 -27.20 7.20
C ILE A 172 -1.50 -28.52 7.74
N ARG A 173 -1.47 -29.54 6.90
CA ARG A 173 -0.98 -30.87 7.27
C ARG A 173 0.00 -31.38 6.21
N ASP A 174 1.22 -31.66 6.65
CA ASP A 174 2.28 -32.27 5.84
C ASP A 174 2.52 -31.60 4.48
N PHE A 175 2.34 -30.28 4.41
CA PHE A 175 2.42 -29.54 3.17
C PHE A 175 3.85 -29.15 2.82
N THR A 176 4.29 -29.49 1.60
CA THR A 176 5.59 -29.12 1.03
C THR A 176 5.36 -28.33 -0.24
N LEU A 177 5.81 -27.08 -0.27
CA LEU A 177 5.78 -26.26 -1.47
C LEU A 177 7.04 -26.47 -2.30
N LYS A 178 6.88 -26.82 -3.59
CA LYS A 178 7.95 -26.85 -4.60
C LYS A 178 7.43 -26.30 -5.92
N PRO A 179 8.17 -25.37 -6.62
CA PRO A 179 9.38 -24.73 -6.11
C PRO A 179 9.05 -23.79 -4.94
N LYS A 180 10.05 -23.49 -4.12
CA LYS A 180 10.00 -22.35 -3.19
C LYS A 180 10.14 -21.05 -3.99
N PRO A 181 9.73 -19.88 -3.45
CA PRO A 181 10.10 -18.61 -4.05
C PRO A 181 11.62 -18.48 -4.23
N LEU A 182 12.04 -17.59 -5.12
CA LEU A 182 13.44 -17.20 -5.22
C LEU A 182 13.83 -16.48 -3.93
N ASN A 183 14.84 -16.99 -3.23
CA ASN A 183 15.30 -16.42 -1.97
C ASN A 183 16.77 -16.01 -2.06
N THR A 184 17.08 -14.90 -1.42
CA THR A 184 18.44 -14.46 -1.14
C THR A 184 18.57 -14.16 0.35
N PRO A 185 19.79 -14.00 0.89
CA PRO A 185 19.95 -13.57 2.29
C PRO A 185 19.20 -12.28 2.61
N GLU A 186 19.12 -11.34 1.67
CA GLU A 186 18.46 -10.04 1.80
C GLU A 186 16.94 -10.15 1.59
N ARG A 187 16.48 -11.18 0.89
CA ARG A 187 15.08 -11.42 0.56
C ARG A 187 14.75 -12.91 0.70
N PRO A 188 14.48 -13.36 1.93
CA PRO A 188 14.20 -14.78 2.21
C PRO A 188 12.86 -15.27 1.65
N ASN A 189 11.94 -14.36 1.32
CA ASN A 189 10.63 -14.64 0.71
C ASN A 189 10.11 -13.39 -0.02
N PRO A 190 9.02 -13.50 -0.81
CA PRO A 190 8.29 -12.33 -1.32
C PRO A 190 7.93 -11.37 -0.19
N GLU A 191 8.09 -10.07 -0.41
CA GLU A 191 7.84 -9.06 0.61
C GLU A 191 6.36 -9.06 1.02
N LEU A 192 6.10 -9.01 2.32
CA LEU A 192 4.77 -9.00 2.90
C LEU A 192 4.46 -7.61 3.45
N PHE A 193 3.49 -6.96 2.84
CA PHE A 193 2.95 -5.67 3.25
C PHE A 193 1.65 -5.86 4.02
N GLN A 194 1.40 -4.97 4.97
CA GLN A 194 0.13 -4.85 5.66
C GLN A 194 -0.08 -3.41 6.11
N GLY A 195 -1.31 -2.95 6.09
CA GLY A 195 -1.68 -1.63 6.56
C GLY A 195 -2.81 -1.64 7.58
N GLY A 196 -3.13 -0.46 8.08
CA GLY A 196 -4.22 -0.20 9.00
C GLY A 196 -3.93 0.95 9.95
N ASN A 197 -4.85 1.27 10.84
CA ASN A 197 -4.68 2.36 11.81
C ASN A 197 -4.91 1.95 13.26
N SER A 198 -5.77 0.94 13.49
CA SER A 198 -6.12 0.46 14.83
C SER A 198 -4.94 -0.17 15.56
N THR A 199 -5.03 -0.28 16.90
CA THR A 199 -4.04 -0.98 17.72
C THR A 199 -3.83 -2.44 17.28
N ALA A 200 -4.91 -3.14 16.87
CA ALA A 200 -4.83 -4.49 16.32
C ALA A 200 -4.01 -4.53 15.03
N ALA A 201 -4.20 -3.54 14.12
CA ALA A 201 -3.43 -3.42 12.89
C ALA A 201 -1.94 -3.18 13.17
N ARG A 202 -1.62 -2.20 14.02
CA ARG A 202 -0.24 -1.85 14.40
C ARG A 202 0.49 -3.04 15.03
N ARG A 203 -0.19 -3.76 15.93
CA ARG A 203 0.35 -4.98 16.57
C ARG A 203 0.62 -6.07 15.53
N ASN A 204 -0.33 -6.34 14.64
CA ASN A 204 -0.19 -7.38 13.63
C ASN A 204 0.94 -7.05 12.63
N GLY A 205 0.99 -5.81 12.15
CA GLY A 205 2.03 -5.35 11.24
C GLY A 205 3.43 -5.45 11.85
N GLY A 206 3.63 -4.97 13.09
CA GLY A 206 4.91 -5.08 13.78
C GLY A 206 5.38 -6.52 13.98
N ARG A 207 4.45 -7.45 14.19
CA ARG A 207 4.75 -8.88 14.40
C ARG A 207 5.07 -9.65 13.13
N HIS A 208 4.38 -9.35 12.02
CA HIS A 208 4.32 -10.26 10.88
C HIS A 208 4.70 -9.64 9.54
N ALA A 209 4.57 -8.31 9.35
CA ALA A 209 4.83 -7.67 8.08
C ALA A 209 6.32 -7.32 7.89
N ASP A 210 6.78 -7.23 6.64
CA ASP A 210 8.07 -6.66 6.29
C ASP A 210 7.94 -5.15 6.02
N TRP A 211 6.75 -4.74 5.56
CA TRP A 211 6.35 -3.38 5.31
C TRP A 211 5.00 -3.05 5.94
N TYR A 212 4.90 -1.90 6.55
CA TYR A 212 3.64 -1.39 7.08
C TYR A 212 3.15 -0.18 6.30
N PHE A 213 1.96 -0.24 5.71
CA PHE A 213 1.32 0.89 5.04
C PHE A 213 0.45 1.71 5.98
N SER A 214 0.65 3.02 5.97
CA SER A 214 -0.24 4.01 6.58
C SER A 214 -1.08 4.73 5.52
N ASN A 215 -2.34 5.04 5.84
CA ASN A 215 -3.08 6.08 5.12
C ASN A 215 -2.36 7.42 5.24
N GLY A 216 -2.74 8.39 4.41
CA GLY A 216 -2.20 9.74 4.46
C GLY A 216 -2.34 10.35 5.86
N LYS A 217 -1.26 10.91 6.37
CA LYS A 217 -1.17 11.57 7.68
C LYS A 217 -0.24 12.77 7.62
N ASP A 218 -0.40 13.68 8.55
CA ASP A 218 0.59 14.70 8.83
C ASP A 218 1.84 14.13 9.50
N PHE A 219 2.81 14.99 9.79
CA PHE A 219 4.08 14.58 10.37
C PHE A 219 3.96 13.95 11.76
N ASP A 220 3.07 14.46 12.59
CA ASP A 220 2.90 13.96 13.96
C ASP A 220 2.19 12.62 13.96
N GLY A 221 1.12 12.50 13.20
CA GLY A 221 0.35 11.27 13.08
C GLY A 221 1.15 10.10 12.47
N VAL A 222 2.02 10.38 11.47
CA VAL A 222 2.88 9.34 10.93
C VAL A 222 3.97 8.92 11.91
N THR A 223 4.55 9.90 12.63
CA THR A 223 5.60 9.63 13.65
C THR A 223 5.06 8.75 14.78
N GLU A 224 3.87 9.07 15.32
CA GLU A 224 3.20 8.23 16.32
C GLU A 224 3.04 6.79 15.82
N GLN A 225 2.51 6.63 14.61
CA GLN A 225 2.23 5.31 14.07
C GLN A 225 3.50 4.49 13.81
N ILE A 226 4.55 5.12 13.30
CA ILE A 226 5.86 4.49 13.10
C ILE A 226 6.43 3.99 14.43
N ASN A 227 6.39 4.84 15.47
CA ASN A 227 6.93 4.47 16.78
C ASN A 227 6.18 3.29 17.38
N ASP A 228 4.85 3.28 17.32
CA ASP A 228 4.03 2.18 17.84
C ASP A 228 4.35 0.85 17.16
N VAL A 229 4.43 0.85 15.82
CA VAL A 229 4.69 -0.39 15.06
C VAL A 229 6.14 -0.88 15.27
N ARG A 230 7.11 0.03 15.29
CA ARG A 230 8.52 -0.30 15.55
C ARG A 230 8.73 -0.84 16.96
N GLU A 231 7.99 -0.31 17.95
CA GLU A 231 8.03 -0.85 19.32
C GLU A 231 7.58 -2.31 19.36
N VAL A 232 6.47 -2.63 18.69
CA VAL A 232 6.01 -4.02 18.57
C VAL A 232 7.03 -4.89 17.82
N ALA A 233 7.60 -4.38 16.73
CA ALA A 233 8.59 -5.13 15.94
C ALA A 233 9.82 -5.46 16.78
N ARG A 234 10.37 -4.50 17.56
CA ARG A 234 11.51 -4.72 18.48
C ARG A 234 11.24 -5.79 19.53
N GLN A 235 10.01 -5.85 20.07
CA GLN A 235 9.61 -6.90 21.03
C GLN A 235 9.62 -8.30 20.41
N HIS A 236 9.72 -8.41 19.09
CA HIS A 236 9.74 -9.68 18.34
C HIS A 236 11.02 -9.86 17.50
N ASP A 237 12.10 -9.11 17.82
CA ASP A 237 13.38 -9.14 17.11
C ASP A 237 13.22 -8.92 15.60
N ARG A 238 12.37 -7.98 15.20
CA ARG A 238 12.06 -7.66 13.80
C ARG A 238 12.29 -6.18 13.49
N GLU A 239 12.62 -5.93 12.23
CA GLU A 239 12.57 -4.61 11.62
C GLU A 239 11.36 -4.54 10.66
N VAL A 240 10.68 -3.40 10.64
CA VAL A 240 9.55 -3.14 9.73
C VAL A 240 9.79 -1.81 9.03
N LYS A 241 9.68 -1.83 7.71
CA LYS A 241 9.74 -0.63 6.85
C LYS A 241 8.37 0.03 6.74
N PHE A 242 8.35 1.33 6.46
CA PHE A 242 7.11 2.12 6.44
C PHE A 242 6.81 2.70 5.08
N GLY A 243 5.62 2.42 4.56
CA GLY A 243 5.02 3.08 3.41
C GLY A 243 3.92 4.06 3.86
N LEU A 244 3.91 5.25 3.28
CA LEU A 244 2.90 6.28 3.50
C LEU A 244 2.14 6.53 2.21
N ASN A 245 0.79 6.42 2.26
CA ASN A 245 -0.05 6.85 1.16
C ASN A 245 -0.07 8.37 1.04
N GLY A 246 0.07 8.88 -0.18
CA GLY A 246 -0.05 10.30 -0.48
C GLY A 246 -0.75 10.52 -1.82
N PHE A 247 -1.51 11.60 -1.93
CA PHE A 247 -2.02 12.05 -3.22
C PHE A 247 -1.19 13.25 -3.67
N ILE A 248 -0.57 13.13 -4.83
CA ILE A 248 0.45 14.06 -5.31
C ILE A 248 -0.15 14.97 -6.37
N ILE A 249 -0.11 16.29 -6.10
CA ILE A 249 -0.51 17.31 -7.05
C ILE A 249 0.68 18.24 -7.26
N ALA A 250 1.55 17.89 -8.20
CA ALA A 250 2.72 18.68 -8.55
C ALA A 250 2.37 19.61 -9.73
N ARG A 251 2.59 20.93 -9.58
CA ARG A 251 2.37 21.94 -10.62
C ARG A 251 3.53 22.91 -10.63
N ASP A 252 3.64 23.70 -11.68
CA ASP A 252 4.72 24.70 -11.79
C ASP A 252 4.58 25.84 -10.77
N THR A 253 3.38 26.09 -10.28
CA THR A 253 3.11 27.04 -9.21
C THR A 253 2.26 26.42 -8.08
N GLU A 254 2.48 26.89 -6.85
CA GLU A 254 1.66 26.49 -5.71
C GLU A 254 0.17 26.82 -5.92
N LYS A 255 -0.11 27.98 -6.55
CA LYS A 255 -1.47 28.40 -6.86
C LYS A 255 -2.18 27.39 -7.75
N GLU A 256 -1.55 26.91 -8.81
CA GLU A 256 -2.13 25.89 -9.71
C GLU A 256 -2.37 24.56 -8.98
N ALA A 257 -1.45 24.14 -8.13
CA ALA A 257 -1.62 22.94 -7.33
C ALA A 257 -2.82 23.03 -6.38
N GLN A 258 -2.95 24.17 -5.69
CA GLN A 258 -4.06 24.42 -4.78
C GLN A 258 -5.40 24.62 -5.53
N ASP A 259 -5.38 25.22 -6.71
CA ASP A 259 -6.56 25.34 -7.57
C ASP A 259 -7.04 23.95 -8.01
N THR A 260 -6.14 23.06 -8.38
CA THR A 260 -6.46 21.66 -8.74
C THR A 260 -7.11 20.92 -7.55
N LEU A 261 -6.55 21.04 -6.35
CA LEU A 261 -7.15 20.42 -5.16
C LEU A 261 -8.55 20.96 -4.89
N ARG A 262 -8.74 22.29 -4.98
CA ARG A 262 -10.06 22.93 -4.79
C ARG A 262 -11.07 22.42 -5.83
N GLU A 263 -10.64 22.26 -7.08
CA GLU A 263 -11.52 21.76 -8.14
C GLU A 263 -11.92 20.30 -7.90
N ILE A 264 -10.98 19.42 -7.49
CA ILE A 264 -11.27 18.04 -7.12
C ILE A 264 -12.35 17.99 -6.04
N ILE A 265 -12.21 18.79 -4.98
CA ILE A 265 -13.14 18.82 -3.84
C ILE A 265 -14.48 19.44 -4.25
N ALA A 266 -14.47 20.53 -5.01
CA ALA A 266 -15.70 21.20 -5.45
C ALA A 266 -16.57 20.31 -6.36
N LYS A 267 -15.93 19.43 -7.14
CA LYS A 267 -16.60 18.46 -8.02
C LYS A 267 -16.78 17.08 -7.36
N ALA A 268 -16.61 16.95 -6.04
CA ALA A 268 -16.77 15.68 -5.35
C ALA A 268 -18.15 15.06 -5.62
N ASN A 269 -18.18 13.78 -5.96
CA ASN A 269 -19.41 12.99 -6.09
C ASN A 269 -19.96 12.69 -4.70
N LYS A 270 -20.78 13.62 -4.16
CA LYS A 270 -21.28 13.56 -2.79
C LYS A 270 -21.95 12.23 -2.43
N PRO A 271 -22.89 11.68 -3.23
CA PRO A 271 -23.50 10.39 -2.90
C PRO A 271 -22.48 9.26 -2.77
N ALA A 272 -21.46 9.21 -3.64
CA ALA A 272 -20.42 8.17 -3.60
C ALA A 272 -19.49 8.33 -2.39
N VAL A 273 -19.08 9.57 -2.05
CA VAL A 273 -18.29 9.87 -0.84
C VAL A 273 -19.05 9.53 0.43
N GLU A 274 -20.34 9.88 0.50
CA GLU A 274 -21.20 9.57 1.65
C GLU A 274 -21.41 8.07 1.80
N GLY A 275 -21.68 7.34 0.71
CA GLY A 275 -21.78 5.89 0.72
C GLY A 275 -20.49 5.20 1.18
N PHE A 276 -19.34 5.70 0.75
CA PHE A 276 -18.04 5.23 1.24
C PHE A 276 -17.88 5.50 2.75
N ARG A 277 -18.19 6.73 3.19
CA ARG A 277 -18.14 7.10 4.61
C ARG A 277 -18.98 6.17 5.48
N ASP A 278 -20.23 5.89 5.06
CA ASP A 278 -21.13 5.01 5.81
C ASP A 278 -20.55 3.58 5.92
N ALA A 279 -19.98 3.05 4.85
CA ALA A 279 -19.35 1.73 4.85
C ALA A 279 -18.11 1.66 5.78
N VAL A 280 -17.24 2.68 5.75
CA VAL A 280 -16.04 2.70 6.61
C VAL A 280 -16.38 2.99 8.07
N GLN A 281 -17.44 3.75 8.35
CA GLN A 281 -17.94 3.95 9.71
C GLN A 281 -18.52 2.65 10.29
N GLN A 282 -19.26 1.88 9.51
CA GLN A 282 -19.71 0.55 9.93
C GLN A 282 -18.53 -0.40 10.24
N ALA A 283 -17.47 -0.35 9.42
CA ALA A 283 -16.27 -1.14 9.66
C ALA A 283 -15.45 -0.63 10.85
N GLY A 284 -15.41 0.68 11.08
CA GLY A 284 -14.64 1.36 12.12
C GLY A 284 -15.32 1.41 13.47
N SER A 285 -16.67 1.46 13.54
CA SER A 285 -17.43 1.47 14.80
C SER A 285 -17.26 0.19 15.62
N SER A 286 -16.76 -0.88 15.00
CA SER A 286 -16.38 -2.12 15.68
C SER A 286 -14.97 -2.10 16.28
N THR A 287 -14.20 -1.00 16.17
CA THR A 287 -12.89 -0.90 16.82
C THR A 287 -13.03 -0.51 18.29
N LYS A 288 -12.46 -1.32 19.18
CA LYS A 288 -12.54 -1.08 20.64
C LYS A 288 -11.85 0.20 21.11
N ASP A 289 -10.88 0.68 20.33
CA ASP A 289 -10.06 1.86 20.64
C ASP A 289 -10.48 3.13 19.91
N GLY A 290 -11.52 3.05 19.06
CA GLY A 290 -11.96 4.19 18.24
C GLY A 290 -10.93 4.68 17.20
N LYS A 291 -9.82 3.95 17.01
CA LYS A 291 -8.73 4.29 16.08
C LYS A 291 -8.84 3.55 14.74
N GLY A 292 -10.06 3.21 14.33
CA GLY A 292 -10.28 2.58 13.02
C GLY A 292 -9.72 3.41 11.87
N MET A 293 -9.47 2.77 10.74
CA MET A 293 -9.11 3.46 9.51
C MET A 293 -10.23 4.46 9.17
N TRP A 294 -9.88 5.70 8.79
CA TRP A 294 -10.80 6.82 8.50
C TRP A 294 -11.66 7.31 9.68
N ALA A 295 -11.37 6.94 10.93
CA ALA A 295 -12.19 7.33 12.09
C ALA A 295 -12.27 8.86 12.29
N ASP A 296 -11.24 9.60 11.87
CA ASP A 296 -11.10 11.06 11.99
C ASP A 296 -11.04 11.79 10.64
N SER A 297 -11.39 11.10 9.53
CA SER A 297 -11.34 11.68 8.19
C SER A 297 -12.50 12.64 7.95
N SER A 298 -12.22 13.84 7.46
CA SER A 298 -13.20 14.81 7.00
C SER A 298 -13.86 14.36 5.69
N PHE A 299 -14.92 15.08 5.25
CA PHE A 299 -15.51 14.83 3.95
C PHE A 299 -14.47 15.02 2.83
N GLU A 300 -13.68 16.07 2.89
CA GLU A 300 -12.64 16.39 1.91
C GLU A 300 -11.57 15.32 1.87
N ASP A 301 -11.15 14.78 3.04
CA ASP A 301 -10.19 13.67 3.11
C ASP A 301 -10.73 12.42 2.39
N LEU A 302 -12.03 12.14 2.54
CA LEU A 302 -12.69 10.96 1.96
C LEU A 302 -12.92 11.07 0.44
N VAL A 303 -12.76 12.23 -0.16
CA VAL A 303 -12.76 12.37 -1.63
C VAL A 303 -11.60 11.57 -2.24
N GLN A 304 -10.52 11.39 -1.48
CA GLN A 304 -9.44 10.46 -1.81
C GLN A 304 -9.42 9.31 -0.78
N TYR A 305 -9.72 8.11 -1.20
CA TYR A 305 -10.01 6.92 -0.36
C TYR A 305 -9.01 6.59 0.76
N ASN A 306 -7.77 7.05 0.69
CA ASN A 306 -6.72 6.70 1.65
C ASN A 306 -6.13 7.94 2.34
N ASP A 307 -6.92 8.99 2.52
CA ASP A 307 -6.54 10.23 3.21
C ASP A 307 -5.28 10.92 2.61
N GLY A 308 -5.02 10.68 1.31
CA GLY A 308 -3.79 11.12 0.68
C GLY A 308 -3.56 12.64 0.70
N PHE A 309 -4.63 13.45 0.74
CA PHE A 309 -4.53 14.91 0.84
C PHE A 309 -3.92 15.39 2.16
N ARG A 310 -4.06 14.61 3.24
CA ARG A 310 -3.50 14.94 4.57
C ARG A 310 -1.97 15.02 4.56
N THR A 311 -1.32 14.36 3.62
CA THR A 311 0.15 14.45 3.47
C THR A 311 0.60 15.80 2.96
N LYS A 312 -0.30 16.57 2.34
CA LYS A 312 0.01 17.85 1.70
C LYS A 312 1.15 17.76 0.67
N LEU A 313 1.24 16.65 -0.07
CA LEU A 313 2.14 16.52 -1.23
C LEU A 313 1.53 17.26 -2.43
N ILE A 314 1.25 18.55 -2.23
CA ILE A 314 0.51 19.44 -3.11
C ILE A 314 1.26 20.76 -3.18
N GLY A 315 1.81 21.10 -4.35
CA GLY A 315 2.62 22.32 -4.51
C GLY A 315 3.56 22.25 -5.70
N THR A 316 4.65 23.02 -5.64
CA THR A 316 5.71 22.96 -6.64
C THR A 316 6.57 21.71 -6.43
N PRO A 317 7.37 21.31 -7.45
CA PRO A 317 8.32 20.20 -7.30
C PRO A 317 9.23 20.33 -6.09
N GLU A 318 9.72 21.53 -5.78
CA GLU A 318 10.60 21.82 -4.66
C GLU A 318 9.90 21.61 -3.32
N GLN A 319 8.68 22.14 -3.16
CA GLN A 319 7.87 21.98 -1.94
C GLN A 319 7.54 20.52 -1.68
N ILE A 320 7.21 19.76 -2.73
CA ILE A 320 6.90 18.34 -2.62
C ILE A 320 8.16 17.55 -2.25
N ALA A 321 9.31 17.83 -2.90
CA ALA A 321 10.57 17.16 -2.59
C ALA A 321 11.02 17.37 -1.15
N GLU A 322 10.99 18.62 -0.65
CA GLU A 322 11.30 18.96 0.74
C GLU A 322 10.38 18.18 1.72
N ARG A 323 9.09 18.11 1.39
CA ARG A 323 8.12 17.43 2.24
C ARG A 323 8.30 15.91 2.24
N ILE A 324 8.63 15.30 1.09
CA ILE A 324 8.98 13.87 1.00
C ILE A 324 10.19 13.55 1.87
N VAL A 325 11.25 14.36 1.78
CA VAL A 325 12.45 14.16 2.60
C VAL A 325 12.16 14.39 4.08
N ALA A 326 11.28 15.32 4.43
CA ALA A 326 10.82 15.50 5.82
C ALA A 326 10.03 14.27 6.35
N TYR A 327 9.28 13.56 5.52
CA TYR A 327 8.68 12.26 5.88
C TYR A 327 9.74 11.16 6.04
N ARG A 328 10.72 11.10 5.13
CA ARG A 328 11.85 10.16 5.23
C ARG A 328 12.59 10.33 6.55
N ASP A 329 12.88 11.54 6.96
CA ASP A 329 13.58 11.84 8.22
C ASP A 329 12.80 11.40 9.46
N ARG A 330 11.51 11.16 9.32
CA ARG A 330 10.63 10.59 10.36
C ARG A 330 10.54 9.08 10.29
N GLY A 331 11.19 8.47 9.30
CA GLY A 331 11.25 7.03 9.16
C GLY A 331 10.26 6.44 8.16
N VAL A 332 9.74 7.25 7.24
CA VAL A 332 9.01 6.76 6.07
C VAL A 332 10.02 6.27 5.03
N ASP A 333 9.90 5.03 4.62
CA ASP A 333 10.81 4.37 3.67
C ASP A 333 10.25 4.37 2.24
N LEU A 334 8.93 4.59 2.07
CA LEU A 334 8.24 4.56 0.79
C LEU A 334 7.05 5.51 0.74
N ILE A 335 6.92 6.26 -0.36
CA ILE A 335 5.70 7.02 -0.69
C ILE A 335 4.90 6.23 -1.72
N LEU A 336 3.65 5.89 -1.38
CA LEU A 336 2.68 5.29 -2.31
C LEU A 336 1.82 6.43 -2.89
N GLY A 337 2.13 6.83 -4.10
CA GLY A 337 1.52 7.98 -4.78
C GLY A 337 0.20 7.64 -5.47
N GLY A 338 -0.82 8.46 -5.22
CA GLY A 338 -1.99 8.61 -6.08
C GLY A 338 -1.85 9.87 -6.92
N PHE A 339 -2.41 9.86 -8.11
CA PHE A 339 -2.35 10.96 -9.07
C PHE A 339 -3.72 11.18 -9.72
N LEU A 340 -3.98 12.40 -10.18
CA LEU A 340 -5.21 12.71 -10.91
C LEU A 340 -5.17 12.19 -12.35
N HIS A 341 -4.06 12.46 -13.04
CA HIS A 341 -3.77 12.05 -14.42
C HIS A 341 -2.51 11.18 -14.41
N PHE A 342 -2.65 9.89 -14.13
CA PHE A 342 -1.52 9.02 -13.81
C PHE A 342 -0.38 9.05 -14.83
N GLN A 343 -0.68 8.91 -16.11
CA GLN A 343 0.34 8.79 -17.14
C GLN A 343 1.25 10.03 -17.22
N GLU A 344 0.63 11.21 -17.25
CA GLU A 344 1.33 12.48 -17.35
C GLU A 344 2.01 12.89 -16.05
N GLU A 345 1.33 12.65 -14.92
CA GLU A 345 1.81 13.12 -13.62
C GLU A 345 2.92 12.23 -13.04
N ILE A 346 2.94 10.93 -13.35
CA ILE A 346 4.07 10.02 -13.03
C ILE A 346 5.32 10.45 -13.82
N GLU A 347 5.15 10.78 -15.09
CA GLU A 347 6.26 11.27 -15.91
C GLU A 347 6.77 12.64 -15.42
N TYR A 348 5.86 13.56 -15.08
CA TYR A 348 6.22 14.85 -14.50
C TYR A 348 6.94 14.68 -13.13
N PHE A 349 6.44 13.83 -12.27
CA PHE A 349 7.05 13.53 -10.98
C PHE A 349 8.47 12.98 -11.13
N GLY A 350 8.66 11.99 -12.00
CA GLY A 350 9.97 11.39 -12.25
C GLY A 350 10.99 12.38 -12.81
N LYS A 351 10.54 13.32 -13.65
CA LYS A 351 11.42 14.32 -14.26
C LYS A 351 11.68 15.56 -13.40
N ARG A 352 10.72 15.97 -12.58
CA ARG A 352 10.77 17.26 -11.88
C ARG A 352 10.90 17.13 -10.36
N VAL A 353 10.29 16.14 -9.74
CA VAL A 353 10.28 15.99 -8.27
C VAL A 353 11.37 15.03 -7.81
N LEU A 354 11.44 13.85 -8.42
CA LEU A 354 12.35 12.79 -7.98
C LEU A 354 13.83 13.20 -7.97
N PRO A 355 14.36 13.91 -8.98
CA PRO A 355 15.75 14.40 -8.95
C PRO A 355 16.03 15.33 -7.74
N LEU A 356 15.07 16.21 -7.41
CA LEU A 356 15.19 17.11 -6.26
C LEU A 356 15.19 16.32 -4.93
N VAL A 357 14.36 15.27 -4.83
CA VAL A 357 14.40 14.38 -3.66
C VAL A 357 15.78 13.76 -3.52
N ARG A 358 16.36 13.22 -4.60
CA ARG A 358 17.69 12.59 -4.59
C ARG A 358 18.81 13.59 -4.23
N GLU A 359 18.71 14.82 -4.72
CA GLU A 359 19.64 15.89 -4.36
C GLU A 359 19.55 16.24 -2.85
N LEU A 360 18.34 16.41 -2.33
CA LEU A 360 18.12 16.69 -0.91
C LEU A 360 18.58 15.54 0.00
N GLU A 361 18.37 14.28 -0.43
CA GLU A 361 18.88 13.12 0.29
C GLU A 361 20.41 13.09 0.35
N ALA A 362 21.08 13.43 -0.75
CA ALA A 362 22.54 13.47 -0.82
C ALA A 362 23.17 14.58 0.05
N GLN A 363 22.44 15.69 0.25
CA GLN A 363 22.88 16.81 1.09
C GLN A 363 22.72 16.55 2.59
N ARG A 364 21.89 15.58 3.00
CA ARG A 364 21.65 15.27 4.40
C ARG A 364 22.67 14.26 4.90
N GLN A 365 23.33 14.59 6.01
CA GLN A 365 24.22 13.66 6.70
C GLN A 365 23.43 12.44 7.19
N PRO A 366 24.06 11.23 7.26
CA PRO A 366 23.41 10.05 7.80
C PRO A 366 22.87 10.35 9.20
N VAL A 367 21.59 10.09 9.41
CA VAL A 367 21.01 10.16 10.76
C VAL A 367 21.62 9.01 11.56
N ALA A 368 22.39 9.36 12.62
CA ALA A 368 22.89 8.35 13.55
C ALA A 368 21.68 7.68 14.20
N VAL A 369 21.43 6.43 13.87
CA VAL A 369 20.42 5.62 14.54
C VAL A 369 20.92 5.39 15.95
N ALA A 370 20.35 6.07 16.94
CA ALA A 370 20.59 5.81 18.34
C ALA A 370 20.14 4.35 18.64
N GLY A 371 21.13 3.53 19.04
CA GLY A 371 20.96 2.13 19.39
C GLY A 371 20.11 1.91 20.65
#